data_0c565e8fda9cd12d1898e32f6ce55ecd
#
_entry.id   0c565e8fda9cd12d1898e32f6ce55ecd
#
_cell.length_a   1.000
_cell.length_b   1.000
_cell.length_c   1.000
_cell.angle_alpha   90.00
_cell.angle_beta   90.00
_cell.angle_gamma   90.00
#
_symmetry.space_group_name_H-M   'P 1'
#
loop_
_entity.id
_entity.type
_entity.pdbx_description
1 polymer ?
#
loop_
_entity_poly.entity_id
_entity_poly.type
_entity_poly.pdbx_seq_one_letter_code
_entity_poly.pdbx_strand_id
1 'polypeptide(L)'
;MLTFLRRKKVMKKILWVLAIIIVPAFVLWGAGNLSKKTPSFKYVGRISGKKISIKEFAKSVKNIRIGLFLNYFSQPEALDKLQKNGELINRLAWENLMIESGAKNTGLSVSDKEVVDFITSHPLFTRGTVFDEKFYKYFLRNSLGTSPRDFEEGVRDFMVSAKFKDDIVKNVAVSDAELRRFYQNEFEKAEVNYVIIDKDTFREKVSISEEEIVSFYNMQKERFIEPEKIVLQYVAFPHKEQGSKEKALAEMKEVYDRIVSRPRDMVKIADRSGLNVKETPPFSREEIVPGMGNLKNVGTISFNLKALTEIAPMVDENEIGTSFIIMVKKRNPPRVKSVEEVTAYITDVIKDKKSKTLAQKEADQLYKEAQSEKMSLAALSEKYDLKLGHTEFISRFDYIDGIGEAYSIISNAFSLKKGELSKPVEVRKGYALIEPVAFRLIEEKKFEEEKDAYRNKILAAKKMKALQNWLIKSGSEATLNVDLDRL
;
A
#
# COMPACT_ATOMS: atom_id res chain seq x y z
N MET A 1 -16.00 44.98 -48.69
CA MET A 1 -15.20 45.02 -47.46
C MET A 1 -14.05 44.02 -47.38
N LEU A 2 -14.16 42.84 -48.00
CA LEU A 2 -13.13 41.77 -47.97
C LEU A 2 -11.87 42.06 -48.82
N THR A 3 -11.92 42.92 -49.79
CA THR A 3 -10.78 43.26 -50.68
C THR A 3 -9.78 44.23 -50.01
N PHE A 4 -10.19 45.01 -49.00
CA PHE A 4 -9.31 45.89 -48.21
C PHE A 4 -8.38 45.12 -47.26
N LEU A 5 -8.81 43.97 -46.75
CA LEU A 5 -8.07 43.11 -45.86
C LEU A 5 -6.94 42.30 -46.57
N ARG A 6 -6.98 42.18 -47.90
CA ARG A 6 -5.96 41.40 -48.69
C ARG A 6 -4.68 42.18 -49.01
N ARG A 7 -4.58 43.46 -48.68
CA ARG A 7 -3.34 44.24 -48.90
C ARG A 7 -2.28 43.83 -47.88
N LYS A 8 -1.17 43.22 -48.33
CA LYS A 8 -0.07 42.70 -47.48
C LYS A 8 0.40 43.68 -46.39
N LYS A 9 0.37 45.00 -46.63
CA LYS A 9 0.73 46.05 -45.64
C LYS A 9 -0.32 46.23 -44.57
N VAL A 10 -1.60 46.07 -44.87
CA VAL A 10 -2.72 46.20 -43.92
C VAL A 10 -2.81 44.95 -43.04
N MET A 11 -2.63 43.76 -43.64
CA MET A 11 -2.60 42.51 -42.91
C MET A 11 -1.43 42.44 -41.90
N LYS A 12 -0.22 42.94 -42.28
CA LYS A 12 0.88 43.05 -41.33
C LYS A 12 0.56 43.98 -40.16
N LYS A 13 -0.10 45.12 -40.40
CA LYS A 13 -0.50 46.03 -39.31
C LYS A 13 -1.56 45.42 -38.40
N ILE A 14 -2.54 44.69 -38.95
CA ILE A 14 -3.56 44.00 -38.18
C ILE A 14 -2.94 42.85 -37.37
N LEU A 15 -2.01 42.08 -37.94
CA LEU A 15 -1.26 41.03 -37.22
C LEU A 15 -0.41 41.61 -36.08
N TRP A 16 0.24 42.77 -36.28
CA TRP A 16 0.98 43.47 -35.23
C TRP A 16 0.08 43.99 -34.11
N VAL A 17 -1.08 44.55 -34.42
CA VAL A 17 -2.07 45.01 -33.43
C VAL A 17 -2.65 43.83 -32.67
N LEU A 18 -2.97 42.72 -33.34
CA LEU A 18 -3.38 41.48 -32.69
C LEU A 18 -2.28 40.89 -31.80
N ALA A 19 -1.04 40.88 -32.25
CA ALA A 19 0.09 40.41 -31.44
C ALA A 19 0.31 41.28 -30.20
N ILE A 20 0.18 42.62 -30.31
CA ILE A 20 0.30 43.55 -29.17
C ILE A 20 -0.85 43.36 -28.15
N ILE A 21 -2.02 42.90 -28.57
CA ILE A 21 -3.17 42.68 -27.69
C ILE A 21 -3.15 41.26 -27.13
N ILE A 22 -2.86 40.27 -27.98
CA ILE A 22 -2.95 38.86 -27.62
C ILE A 22 -1.75 38.42 -26.76
N VAL A 23 -0.52 38.86 -27.10
CA VAL A 23 0.67 38.46 -26.34
C VAL A 23 0.64 38.96 -24.89
N PRO A 24 0.30 40.20 -24.56
CA PRO A 24 0.12 40.61 -23.16
C PRO A 24 -1.05 39.92 -22.48
N ALA A 25 -2.16 39.63 -23.18
CA ALA A 25 -3.27 38.89 -22.63
C ALA A 25 -2.86 37.46 -22.27
N PHE A 26 -2.08 36.78 -23.12
CA PHE A 26 -1.52 35.45 -22.80
C PHE A 26 -0.46 35.51 -21.71
N VAL A 27 0.37 36.55 -21.66
CA VAL A 27 1.35 36.73 -20.58
C VAL A 27 0.65 37.05 -19.27
N LEU A 28 -0.37 37.90 -19.26
CA LEU A 28 -1.17 38.19 -18.06
C LEU A 28 -2.03 36.96 -17.62
N TRP A 29 -2.57 36.20 -18.55
CA TRP A 29 -3.34 34.98 -18.24
C TRP A 29 -2.41 33.83 -17.83
N GLY A 30 -1.25 33.70 -18.48
CA GLY A 30 -0.21 32.75 -18.06
C GLY A 30 0.45 33.15 -16.73
N ALA A 31 0.67 34.43 -16.48
CA ALA A 31 1.23 34.94 -15.21
C ALA A 31 0.22 34.85 -14.04
N GLY A 32 -1.09 34.95 -14.33
CA GLY A 32 -2.14 34.81 -13.31
C GLY A 32 -2.23 33.38 -12.73
N ASN A 33 -1.78 32.35 -13.47
CA ASN A 33 -1.67 30.98 -12.98
C ASN A 33 -0.35 30.66 -12.28
N LEU A 34 0.65 31.57 -12.34
CA LEU A 34 1.96 31.41 -11.71
C LEU A 34 2.02 31.88 -10.25
N SER A 35 0.95 32.50 -9.72
CA SER A 35 0.93 32.96 -8.32
C SER A 35 0.09 32.08 -7.37
N LYS A 36 -0.24 30.84 -7.73
CA LYS A 36 -0.48 29.84 -6.70
C LYS A 36 0.89 29.56 -6.08
N LYS A 37 1.15 30.13 -4.90
CA LYS A 37 2.21 29.68 -4.00
C LYS A 37 1.89 28.23 -3.60
N THR A 38 2.13 27.29 -4.49
CA THR A 38 2.43 25.91 -4.10
C THR A 38 3.61 26.02 -3.12
N PRO A 39 3.57 25.41 -1.95
CA PRO A 39 4.74 25.36 -1.09
C PRO A 39 5.86 24.82 -1.97
N SER A 40 6.87 25.64 -2.28
CA SER A 40 7.98 25.24 -3.14
C SER A 40 8.88 24.32 -2.33
N PHE A 41 8.49 23.05 -2.23
CA PHE A 41 9.38 22.03 -1.74
C PHE A 41 10.54 21.94 -2.76
N LYS A 42 11.72 22.40 -2.38
CA LYS A 42 12.91 22.26 -3.23
C LYS A 42 13.28 20.81 -3.49
N TYR A 43 12.82 19.88 -2.64
CA TYR A 43 13.20 18.48 -2.62
C TYR A 43 11.98 17.60 -2.27
N VAL A 44 11.81 16.52 -3.03
CA VAL A 44 10.77 15.50 -2.82
C VAL A 44 11.07 14.66 -1.59
N GLY A 45 12.37 14.39 -1.33
CA GLY A 45 12.81 13.56 -0.22
C GLY A 45 14.32 13.35 -0.22
N ARG A 46 14.77 12.30 0.47
CA ARG A 46 16.17 11.87 0.49
C ARG A 46 16.25 10.37 0.24
N ILE A 47 17.27 9.94 -0.50
CA ILE A 47 17.62 8.53 -0.72
C ILE A 47 19.11 8.39 -0.42
N SER A 48 19.49 7.47 0.45
CA SER A 48 20.89 7.25 0.89
C SER A 48 21.60 8.57 1.27
N GLY A 49 20.89 9.43 2.02
CA GLY A 49 21.40 10.73 2.45
C GLY A 49 21.38 11.85 1.39
N LYS A 50 21.24 11.54 0.11
CA LYS A 50 21.18 12.51 -0.99
C LYS A 50 19.76 13.10 -1.12
N LYS A 51 19.64 14.42 -1.20
CA LYS A 51 18.38 15.12 -1.49
C LYS A 51 17.95 14.87 -2.94
N ILE A 52 16.68 14.52 -3.15
CA ILE A 52 16.07 14.32 -4.47
C ILE A 52 15.26 15.57 -4.82
N SER A 53 15.69 16.26 -5.87
CA SER A 53 14.98 17.45 -6.38
C SER A 53 13.68 17.06 -7.12
N ILE A 54 12.76 18.02 -7.25
CA ILE A 54 11.54 17.85 -8.07
C ILE A 54 11.91 17.49 -9.52
N LYS A 55 13.00 18.06 -10.05
CA LYS A 55 13.48 17.77 -11.43
C LYS A 55 13.94 16.33 -11.58
N GLU A 56 14.69 15.79 -10.61
CA GLU A 56 15.11 14.38 -10.63
C GLU A 56 13.91 13.45 -10.52
N PHE A 57 12.93 13.78 -9.68
CA PHE A 57 11.69 13.01 -9.57
C PHE A 57 10.88 13.04 -10.86
N ALA A 58 10.66 14.22 -11.47
CA ALA A 58 9.94 14.35 -12.74
C ALA A 58 10.65 13.59 -13.88
N LYS A 59 12.00 13.56 -13.89
CA LYS A 59 12.77 12.71 -14.82
C LYS A 59 12.45 11.23 -14.60
N SER A 60 12.41 10.77 -13.35
CA SER A 60 12.07 9.37 -13.04
C SER A 60 10.63 9.03 -13.45
N VAL A 61 9.66 9.92 -13.22
CA VAL A 61 8.28 9.74 -13.72
C VAL A 61 8.26 9.57 -15.25
N LYS A 62 9.03 10.39 -15.99
CA LYS A 62 9.16 10.24 -17.45
C LYS A 62 9.78 8.89 -17.83
N ASN A 63 10.82 8.45 -17.12
CA ASN A 63 11.47 7.17 -17.36
C ASN A 63 10.52 5.99 -17.09
N ILE A 64 9.72 6.04 -16.04
CA ILE A 64 8.66 5.03 -15.78
C ILE A 64 7.66 4.98 -16.92
N ARG A 65 7.19 6.12 -17.42
CA ARG A 65 6.27 6.16 -18.57
C ARG A 65 6.88 5.57 -19.83
N ILE A 66 8.18 5.86 -20.12
CA ILE A 66 8.92 5.23 -21.22
C ILE A 66 8.98 3.71 -21.03
N GLY A 67 9.34 3.23 -19.83
CA GLY A 67 9.39 1.80 -19.52
C GLY A 67 8.03 1.11 -19.67
N LEU A 68 6.95 1.74 -19.25
CA LEU A 68 5.58 1.23 -19.46
C LEU A 68 5.26 1.12 -20.96
N PHE A 69 5.60 2.12 -21.75
CA PHE A 69 5.43 2.05 -23.20
C PHE A 69 6.18 0.88 -23.82
N LEU A 70 7.46 0.74 -23.49
CA LEU A 70 8.29 -0.34 -24.03
C LEU A 70 7.77 -1.74 -23.66
N ASN A 71 7.25 -1.91 -22.44
CA ASN A 71 6.78 -3.21 -21.97
C ASN A 71 5.34 -3.55 -22.40
N TYR A 72 4.48 -2.56 -22.57
CA TYR A 72 3.02 -2.75 -22.76
C TYR A 72 2.51 -2.22 -24.12
N PHE A 73 3.37 -1.90 -25.08
CA PHE A 73 2.96 -1.37 -26.39
C PHE A 73 1.98 -2.27 -27.15
N SER A 74 2.04 -3.59 -26.94
CA SER A 74 1.12 -4.58 -27.53
C SER A 74 -0.20 -4.74 -26.75
N GLN A 75 -0.35 -4.05 -25.62
CA GLN A 75 -1.51 -4.12 -24.73
C GLN A 75 -2.05 -2.70 -24.44
N PRO A 76 -2.67 -2.02 -25.42
CA PRO A 76 -3.01 -0.60 -25.29
C PRO A 76 -3.98 -0.28 -24.14
N GLU A 77 -4.92 -1.17 -23.84
CA GLU A 77 -5.87 -0.97 -22.72
C GLU A 77 -5.17 -1.04 -21.34
N ALA A 78 -4.23 -1.98 -21.18
CA ALA A 78 -3.45 -2.11 -19.96
C ALA A 78 -2.52 -0.89 -19.80
N LEU A 79 -1.87 -0.46 -20.90
CA LEU A 79 -1.01 0.70 -20.92
C LEU A 79 -1.77 1.99 -20.54
N ASP A 80 -2.96 2.20 -21.10
CA ASP A 80 -3.80 3.37 -20.80
C ASP A 80 -4.20 3.42 -19.30
N LYS A 81 -4.64 2.29 -18.74
CA LYS A 81 -4.97 2.16 -17.31
C LYS A 81 -3.76 2.48 -16.42
N LEU A 82 -2.58 1.92 -16.76
CA LEU A 82 -1.37 2.16 -16.00
C LEU A 82 -0.91 3.63 -16.07
N GLN A 83 -0.98 4.25 -17.25
CA GLN A 83 -0.55 5.64 -17.44
C GLN A 83 -1.48 6.67 -16.80
N LYS A 84 -2.76 6.35 -16.65
CA LYS A 84 -3.75 7.21 -15.95
C LYS A 84 -3.64 7.11 -14.42
N ASN A 85 -3.02 6.07 -13.90
CA ASN A 85 -2.84 5.90 -12.46
C ASN A 85 -1.61 6.70 -11.96
N GLY A 86 -1.81 7.99 -11.69
CA GLY A 86 -0.75 8.89 -11.22
C GLY A 86 -0.09 8.42 -9.93
N GLU A 87 -0.85 7.95 -8.96
CA GLU A 87 -0.36 7.42 -7.68
C GLU A 87 0.62 6.25 -7.90
N LEU A 88 0.24 5.29 -8.74
CA LEU A 88 1.11 4.16 -9.10
C LEU A 88 2.39 4.64 -9.77
N ILE A 89 2.29 5.57 -10.74
CA ILE A 89 3.45 6.09 -11.46
C ILE A 89 4.41 6.81 -10.50
N ASN A 90 3.89 7.65 -9.60
CA ASN A 90 4.70 8.38 -8.64
C ASN A 90 5.42 7.45 -7.66
N ARG A 91 4.73 6.40 -7.17
CA ARG A 91 5.34 5.36 -6.36
C ARG A 91 6.45 4.61 -7.12
N LEU A 92 6.18 4.16 -8.35
CA LEU A 92 7.17 3.49 -9.17
C LEU A 92 8.37 4.41 -9.49
N ALA A 93 8.15 5.71 -9.68
CA ALA A 93 9.22 6.67 -9.90
C ALA A 93 10.11 6.83 -8.67
N TRP A 94 9.54 6.83 -7.46
CA TRP A 94 10.30 6.85 -6.21
C TRP A 94 11.12 5.57 -6.01
N GLU A 95 10.50 4.40 -6.24
CA GLU A 95 11.18 3.10 -6.21
C GLU A 95 12.32 3.04 -7.24
N ASN A 96 12.10 3.57 -8.46
CA ASN A 96 13.14 3.62 -9.50
C ASN A 96 14.33 4.50 -9.09
N LEU A 97 14.09 5.62 -8.41
CA LEU A 97 15.18 6.46 -7.88
C LEU A 97 16.01 5.72 -6.82
N MET A 98 15.40 4.87 -5.99
CA MET A 98 16.13 4.00 -5.07
C MET A 98 16.99 3.00 -5.85
N ILE A 99 16.42 2.37 -6.88
CA ILE A 99 17.13 1.42 -7.75
C ILE A 99 18.30 2.10 -8.47
N GLU A 100 18.10 3.29 -9.07
CA GLU A 100 19.16 4.06 -9.71
C GLU A 100 20.26 4.47 -8.72
N SER A 101 19.90 4.80 -7.48
CA SER A 101 20.88 5.09 -6.42
C SER A 101 21.71 3.85 -6.09
N GLY A 102 21.08 2.68 -5.98
CA GLY A 102 21.76 1.41 -5.77
C GLY A 102 22.70 1.06 -6.93
N ALA A 103 22.22 1.18 -8.17
CA ALA A 103 23.00 0.90 -9.39
C ALA A 103 24.26 1.76 -9.48
N LYS A 104 24.18 3.05 -9.14
CA LYS A 104 25.35 3.94 -9.11
C LYS A 104 26.43 3.47 -8.16
N ASN A 105 26.05 2.90 -7.02
CA ASN A 105 26.99 2.41 -6.03
C ASN A 105 27.71 1.12 -6.47
N THR A 106 27.15 0.39 -7.44
CA THR A 106 27.75 -0.85 -7.99
C THR A 106 28.58 -0.60 -9.25
N GLY A 107 28.58 0.62 -9.79
CA GLY A 107 29.29 0.95 -11.04
C GLY A 107 28.64 0.36 -12.30
N LEU A 108 27.42 -0.13 -12.24
CA LEU A 108 26.69 -0.64 -13.39
C LEU A 108 26.43 0.48 -14.41
N SER A 109 26.72 0.20 -15.67
CA SER A 109 26.51 1.12 -16.78
C SER A 109 25.94 0.41 -18.01
N VAL A 110 25.40 1.21 -18.92
CA VAL A 110 24.91 0.79 -20.24
C VAL A 110 25.58 1.65 -21.28
N SER A 111 26.23 1.02 -22.26
CA SER A 111 26.94 1.69 -23.37
C SER A 111 25.93 2.23 -24.40
N ASP A 112 26.40 3.20 -25.23
CA ASP A 112 25.61 3.73 -26.35
C ASP A 112 25.20 2.62 -27.33
N LYS A 113 26.12 1.67 -27.60
CA LYS A 113 25.84 0.53 -28.47
C LYS A 113 24.68 -0.32 -27.93
N GLU A 114 24.64 -0.63 -26.62
CA GLU A 114 23.54 -1.40 -26.01
C GLU A 114 22.22 -0.67 -26.15
N VAL A 115 22.19 0.66 -25.97
CA VAL A 115 20.97 1.47 -26.14
C VAL A 115 20.47 1.43 -27.58
N VAL A 116 21.39 1.60 -28.55
CA VAL A 116 21.05 1.53 -29.97
C VAL A 116 20.56 0.14 -30.34
N ASP A 117 21.26 -0.92 -29.94
CA ASP A 117 20.87 -2.30 -30.18
C ASP A 117 19.50 -2.61 -29.61
N PHE A 118 19.21 -2.15 -28.38
CA PHE A 118 17.91 -2.32 -27.75
C PHE A 118 16.79 -1.61 -28.52
N ILE A 119 16.98 -0.34 -28.88
CA ILE A 119 15.96 0.45 -29.58
C ILE A 119 15.70 -0.11 -30.98
N THR A 120 16.77 -0.42 -31.72
CA THR A 120 16.67 -0.88 -33.13
C THR A 120 16.13 -2.31 -33.27
N SER A 121 16.27 -3.13 -32.23
CA SER A 121 15.68 -4.48 -32.17
C SER A 121 14.29 -4.53 -31.53
N HIS A 122 13.83 -3.43 -30.92
CA HIS A 122 12.58 -3.44 -30.17
C HIS A 122 11.37 -3.55 -31.10
N PRO A 123 10.42 -4.50 -30.87
CA PRO A 123 9.27 -4.75 -31.77
C PRO A 123 8.40 -3.53 -32.05
N LEU A 124 8.33 -2.56 -31.12
CA LEU A 124 7.60 -1.29 -31.32
C LEU A 124 8.16 -0.49 -32.51
N PHE A 125 9.47 -0.55 -32.76
CA PHE A 125 10.17 0.27 -33.74
C PHE A 125 10.64 -0.51 -34.97
N THR A 126 10.24 -1.79 -35.09
CA THR A 126 10.62 -2.63 -36.25
C THR A 126 9.40 -2.93 -37.12
N ARG A 127 9.63 -3.06 -38.44
CA ARG A 127 8.71 -3.68 -39.39
C ARG A 127 9.32 -5.00 -39.85
N GLY A 128 8.74 -6.10 -39.32
CA GLY A 128 9.42 -7.38 -39.40
C GLY A 128 10.71 -7.35 -38.59
N THR A 129 11.86 -7.52 -39.24
CA THR A 129 13.17 -7.48 -38.59
C THR A 129 13.96 -6.18 -38.80
N VAL A 130 13.38 -5.21 -39.55
CA VAL A 130 14.06 -3.97 -39.93
C VAL A 130 13.58 -2.80 -39.09
N PHE A 131 14.51 -2.03 -38.58
CA PHE A 131 14.21 -0.80 -37.83
C PHE A 131 13.56 0.27 -38.71
N ASP A 132 12.44 0.84 -38.29
CA ASP A 132 11.75 1.92 -39.00
C ASP A 132 12.09 3.28 -38.37
N GLU A 133 13.15 3.90 -38.86
CA GLU A 133 13.64 5.21 -38.39
C GLU A 133 12.55 6.32 -38.53
N LYS A 134 11.74 6.27 -39.61
CA LYS A 134 10.69 7.27 -39.84
C LYS A 134 9.62 7.15 -38.79
N PHE A 135 9.15 5.93 -38.53
CA PHE A 135 8.17 5.67 -37.48
C PHE A 135 8.72 6.03 -36.11
N TYR A 136 9.98 5.66 -35.78
CA TYR A 136 10.64 6.01 -34.53
C TYR A 136 10.60 7.52 -34.28
N LYS A 137 11.07 8.34 -35.23
CA LYS A 137 11.08 9.81 -35.10
C LYS A 137 9.67 10.39 -34.99
N TYR A 138 8.71 9.86 -35.78
CA TYR A 138 7.31 10.27 -35.72
C TYR A 138 6.69 9.98 -34.35
N PHE A 139 6.90 8.76 -33.84
CA PHE A 139 6.37 8.30 -32.57
C PHE A 139 6.90 9.13 -31.39
N LEU A 140 8.20 9.37 -31.34
CA LEU A 140 8.80 10.19 -30.29
C LEU A 140 8.22 11.61 -30.25
N ARG A 141 8.05 12.23 -31.42
CA ARG A 141 7.53 13.59 -31.50
C ARG A 141 6.05 13.66 -31.15
N ASN A 142 5.23 12.78 -31.72
CA ASN A 142 3.76 12.94 -31.71
C ASN A 142 3.09 12.16 -30.56
N SER A 143 3.65 11.01 -30.14
CA SER A 143 3.06 10.19 -29.07
C SER A 143 3.71 10.44 -27.71
N LEU A 144 5.04 10.67 -27.67
CA LEU A 144 5.75 10.88 -26.41
C LEU A 144 6.15 12.34 -26.15
N GLY A 145 6.07 13.23 -27.15
CA GLY A 145 6.47 14.64 -27.02
C GLY A 145 7.93 14.81 -26.58
N THR A 146 8.84 13.94 -27.03
CA THR A 146 10.24 13.89 -26.58
C THR A 146 11.21 13.92 -27.73
N SER A 147 12.46 14.37 -27.49
CA SER A 147 13.55 14.30 -28.45
C SER A 147 14.16 12.87 -28.48
N PRO A 148 14.77 12.44 -29.61
CA PRO A 148 15.52 11.18 -29.66
C PRO A 148 16.55 11.06 -28.52
N ARG A 149 17.34 12.09 -28.29
CA ARG A 149 18.36 12.12 -27.23
C ARG A 149 17.75 11.88 -25.84
N ASP A 150 16.65 12.59 -25.50
CA ASP A 150 16.01 12.44 -24.18
C ASP A 150 15.38 11.05 -24.03
N PHE A 151 14.88 10.48 -25.12
CA PHE A 151 14.33 9.12 -25.13
C PHE A 151 15.43 8.08 -24.94
N GLU A 152 16.54 8.19 -25.68
CA GLU A 152 17.70 7.31 -25.59
C GLU A 152 18.31 7.32 -24.18
N GLU A 153 18.41 8.50 -23.54
CA GLU A 153 18.83 8.58 -22.14
C GLU A 153 17.81 7.95 -21.20
N GLY A 154 16.51 8.11 -21.44
CA GLY A 154 15.47 7.42 -20.66
C GLY A 154 15.52 5.90 -20.81
N VAL A 155 15.80 5.40 -22.03
CA VAL A 155 16.04 3.97 -22.29
C VAL A 155 17.31 3.49 -21.58
N ARG A 156 18.39 4.28 -21.57
CA ARG A 156 19.62 3.96 -20.83
C ARG A 156 19.32 3.78 -19.33
N ASP A 157 18.61 4.75 -18.72
CA ASP A 157 18.23 4.68 -17.31
C ASP A 157 17.35 3.45 -17.03
N PHE A 158 16.42 3.14 -17.93
CA PHE A 158 15.57 1.93 -17.85
C PHE A 158 16.42 0.64 -17.89
N MET A 159 17.38 0.55 -18.81
CA MET A 159 18.27 -0.61 -18.94
C MET A 159 19.21 -0.75 -17.74
N VAL A 160 19.75 0.35 -17.20
CA VAL A 160 20.57 0.33 -15.97
C VAL A 160 19.73 -0.18 -14.80
N SER A 161 18.49 0.29 -14.67
CA SER A 161 17.57 -0.18 -13.62
C SER A 161 17.24 -1.67 -13.79
N ALA A 162 17.04 -2.15 -15.01
CA ALA A 162 16.82 -3.57 -15.30
C ALA A 162 18.04 -4.42 -14.92
N LYS A 163 19.24 -4.04 -15.37
CA LYS A 163 20.50 -4.73 -15.02
C LYS A 163 20.70 -4.80 -13.51
N PHE A 164 20.39 -3.72 -12.78
CA PHE A 164 20.53 -3.72 -11.33
C PHE A 164 19.50 -4.61 -10.63
N LYS A 165 18.26 -4.63 -11.10
CA LYS A 165 17.25 -5.59 -10.61
C LYS A 165 17.70 -7.02 -10.82
N ASP A 166 18.25 -7.32 -11.99
CA ASP A 166 18.82 -8.65 -12.28
C ASP A 166 20.02 -8.98 -11.36
N ASP A 167 20.88 -7.99 -11.05
CA ASP A 167 21.99 -8.15 -10.11
C ASP A 167 21.51 -8.46 -8.68
N ILE A 168 20.46 -7.80 -8.19
CA ILE A 168 19.85 -8.08 -6.89
C ILE A 168 19.40 -9.55 -6.81
N VAL A 169 18.87 -10.11 -7.88
CA VAL A 169 18.26 -11.44 -7.90
C VAL A 169 19.13 -12.52 -8.53
N LYS A 170 20.34 -12.21 -8.98
CA LYS A 170 21.20 -13.15 -9.73
C LYS A 170 21.55 -14.43 -8.97
N ASN A 171 21.67 -14.34 -7.65
CA ASN A 171 22.00 -15.48 -6.79
C ASN A 171 20.75 -16.20 -6.24
N VAL A 172 19.55 -15.75 -6.63
CA VAL A 172 18.32 -16.39 -6.22
C VAL A 172 18.13 -17.67 -7.03
N ALA A 173 18.13 -18.79 -6.36
CA ALA A 173 17.95 -20.11 -6.97
C ALA A 173 16.89 -20.92 -6.21
N VAL A 174 16.47 -22.01 -6.82
CA VAL A 174 15.58 -23.02 -6.23
C VAL A 174 16.28 -24.37 -6.38
N SER A 175 16.72 -24.93 -5.26
CA SER A 175 17.32 -26.30 -5.26
C SER A 175 16.23 -27.34 -5.50
N ASP A 176 16.65 -28.55 -5.93
CA ASP A 176 15.71 -29.66 -6.16
C ASP A 176 14.99 -30.07 -4.88
N ALA A 177 15.70 -30.09 -3.75
CA ALA A 177 15.12 -30.39 -2.45
C ALA A 177 14.06 -29.32 -2.03
N GLU A 178 14.36 -28.05 -2.28
CA GLU A 178 13.43 -26.96 -2.01
C GLU A 178 12.22 -27.02 -2.94
N LEU A 179 12.44 -27.26 -4.23
CA LEU A 179 11.38 -27.42 -5.22
C LEU A 179 10.42 -28.54 -4.84
N ARG A 180 10.98 -29.72 -4.48
CA ARG A 180 10.19 -30.88 -4.05
C ARG A 180 9.37 -30.55 -2.81
N ARG A 181 9.97 -29.91 -1.82
CA ARG A 181 9.27 -29.49 -0.60
C ARG A 181 8.11 -28.52 -0.88
N PHE A 182 8.29 -27.54 -1.78
CA PHE A 182 7.20 -26.65 -2.16
C PHE A 182 6.08 -27.39 -2.88
N TYR A 183 6.43 -28.30 -3.79
CA TYR A 183 5.47 -29.13 -4.51
C TYR A 183 4.68 -30.04 -3.57
N GLN A 184 5.38 -30.72 -2.65
CA GLN A 184 4.76 -31.53 -1.61
C GLN A 184 3.82 -30.71 -0.74
N ASN A 185 4.25 -29.53 -0.28
CA ASN A 185 3.42 -28.67 0.54
C ASN A 185 2.13 -28.21 -0.17
N GLU A 186 2.16 -28.02 -1.48
CA GLU A 186 1.01 -27.56 -2.27
C GLU A 186 0.06 -28.73 -2.63
N PHE A 187 0.61 -29.92 -2.94
CA PHE A 187 -0.19 -31.00 -3.54
C PHE A 187 -0.44 -32.20 -2.65
N GLU A 188 0.37 -32.42 -1.63
CA GLU A 188 0.10 -33.51 -0.68
C GLU A 188 -1.09 -33.18 0.21
N LYS A 189 -1.92 -34.19 0.45
CA LYS A 189 -3.12 -34.10 1.28
C LYS A 189 -3.14 -35.14 2.37
N ALA A 190 -3.71 -34.81 3.50
CA ALA A 190 -3.95 -35.74 4.57
C ALA A 190 -5.42 -35.68 4.99
N GLU A 191 -5.91 -36.82 5.42
CA GLU A 191 -7.16 -37.01 6.12
C GLU A 191 -6.84 -37.25 7.59
N VAL A 192 -7.39 -36.45 8.49
CA VAL A 192 -7.05 -36.50 9.92
C VAL A 192 -8.28 -36.50 10.81
N ASN A 193 -8.22 -37.28 11.87
CA ASN A 193 -9.08 -37.09 13.05
C ASN A 193 -8.44 -36.04 13.96
N TYR A 194 -9.26 -35.24 14.63
CA TYR A 194 -8.76 -34.26 15.57
C TYR A 194 -9.71 -34.02 16.74
N VAL A 195 -9.14 -33.63 17.88
CA VAL A 195 -9.89 -33.12 19.05
C VAL A 195 -9.31 -31.76 19.41
N ILE A 196 -10.18 -30.79 19.67
CA ILE A 196 -9.78 -29.44 20.08
C ILE A 196 -9.97 -29.30 21.57
N ILE A 197 -8.93 -28.96 22.27
CA ILE A 197 -8.94 -28.51 23.65
C ILE A 197 -9.09 -26.99 23.63
N ASP A 198 -10.36 -26.52 23.70
CA ASP A 198 -10.68 -25.11 23.51
C ASP A 198 -10.30 -24.30 24.75
N LYS A 199 -9.47 -23.27 24.57
CA LYS A 199 -9.03 -22.36 25.64
C LYS A 199 -10.23 -21.66 26.33
N ASP A 200 -11.31 -21.41 25.58
CA ASP A 200 -12.45 -20.68 26.10
C ASP A 200 -13.19 -21.46 27.19
N THR A 201 -13.13 -22.79 27.19
CA THR A 201 -13.67 -23.64 28.27
C THR A 201 -12.96 -23.44 29.62
N PHE A 202 -11.77 -22.85 29.61
CA PHE A 202 -10.98 -22.56 30.80
C PHE A 202 -11.10 -21.11 31.27
N ARG A 203 -11.76 -20.22 30.50
CA ARG A 203 -11.82 -18.80 30.82
C ARG A 203 -12.47 -18.51 32.19
N GLU A 204 -13.45 -19.29 32.58
CA GLU A 204 -14.14 -19.14 33.87
C GLU A 204 -13.32 -19.69 35.06
N LYS A 205 -12.37 -20.59 34.78
CA LYS A 205 -11.46 -21.17 35.78
C LYS A 205 -10.27 -20.23 36.07
N VAL A 206 -10.13 -19.15 35.34
CA VAL A 206 -9.01 -18.20 35.48
C VAL A 206 -9.39 -17.07 36.43
N SER A 207 -8.66 -16.93 37.53
CA SER A 207 -8.66 -15.75 38.38
C SER A 207 -7.51 -14.83 37.98
N ILE A 208 -7.76 -13.52 38.11
CA ILE A 208 -6.76 -12.47 37.83
C ILE A 208 -6.75 -11.52 39.02
N SER A 209 -5.57 -11.24 39.58
CA SER A 209 -5.42 -10.30 40.65
C SER A 209 -5.18 -8.85 40.14
N GLU A 210 -5.42 -7.87 40.99
CA GLU A 210 -5.10 -6.47 40.67
C GLU A 210 -3.62 -6.26 40.43
N GLU A 211 -2.74 -6.96 41.16
CA GLU A 211 -1.29 -6.88 40.99
C GLU A 211 -0.86 -7.36 39.60
N GLU A 212 -1.52 -8.38 39.05
CA GLU A 212 -1.24 -8.84 37.69
C GLU A 212 -1.64 -7.81 36.64
N ILE A 213 -2.76 -7.13 36.84
CA ILE A 213 -3.22 -6.05 35.95
C ILE A 213 -2.22 -4.88 35.96
N VAL A 214 -1.84 -4.43 37.16
CA VAL A 214 -0.88 -3.32 37.33
C VAL A 214 0.49 -3.71 36.77
N SER A 215 0.95 -4.93 37.01
CA SER A 215 2.23 -5.42 36.47
C SER A 215 2.23 -5.45 34.96
N PHE A 216 1.16 -5.96 34.34
CA PHE A 216 1.01 -5.98 32.87
C PHE A 216 0.99 -4.56 32.29
N TYR A 217 0.22 -3.66 32.90
CA TYR A 217 0.16 -2.26 32.50
C TYR A 217 1.55 -1.60 32.52
N ASN A 218 2.29 -1.76 33.62
CA ASN A 218 3.61 -1.15 33.76
C ASN A 218 4.64 -1.69 32.74
N MET A 219 4.59 -3.01 32.45
CA MET A 219 5.46 -3.61 31.45
C MET A 219 5.15 -3.16 30.01
N GLN A 220 3.92 -2.76 29.73
CA GLN A 220 3.48 -2.44 28.38
C GLN A 220 2.87 -1.02 28.25
N LYS A 221 3.29 -0.10 29.13
CA LYS A 221 2.75 1.24 29.25
C LYS A 221 2.75 2.02 27.93
N GLU A 222 3.76 1.81 27.10
CA GLU A 222 3.88 2.45 25.79
C GLU A 222 2.76 2.05 24.80
N ARG A 223 2.17 0.86 24.98
CA ARG A 223 1.04 0.41 24.16
C ARG A 223 -0.27 1.13 24.49
N PHE A 224 -0.33 1.79 25.63
CA PHE A 224 -1.51 2.49 26.10
C PHE A 224 -1.45 4.00 25.87
N ILE A 225 -0.56 4.45 25.00
CA ILE A 225 -0.48 5.84 24.58
C ILE A 225 -1.68 6.12 23.66
N GLU A 226 -2.56 7.01 24.09
CA GLU A 226 -3.58 7.61 23.23
C GLU A 226 -2.89 8.71 22.40
N PRO A 227 -2.95 8.65 21.06
CA PRO A 227 -2.33 9.65 20.23
C PRO A 227 -2.99 11.02 20.41
N GLU A 228 -2.31 12.08 19.93
CA GLU A 228 -2.92 13.40 19.84
C GLU A 228 -4.25 13.32 19.10
N LYS A 229 -5.29 13.93 19.67
CA LYS A 229 -6.61 14.10 19.03
C LYS A 229 -6.95 15.58 18.89
N ILE A 230 -7.59 15.91 17.78
CA ILE A 230 -8.07 17.27 17.53
C ILE A 230 -9.58 17.27 17.31
N VAL A 231 -10.18 18.42 17.60
CA VAL A 231 -11.55 18.74 17.24
C VAL A 231 -11.51 19.84 16.21
N LEU A 232 -12.15 19.65 15.06
CA LEU A 232 -12.30 20.67 14.04
C LEU A 232 -13.62 21.41 14.18
N GLN A 233 -13.59 22.70 13.91
CA GLN A 233 -14.73 23.46 13.44
C GLN A 233 -14.67 23.57 11.93
N TYR A 234 -15.81 23.43 11.25
CA TYR A 234 -15.85 23.48 9.80
C TYR A 234 -17.13 24.07 9.25
N VAL A 235 -17.02 24.70 8.09
CA VAL A 235 -18.13 25.15 7.25
C VAL A 235 -18.15 24.30 6.00
N ALA A 236 -19.32 23.75 5.64
CA ALA A 236 -19.50 22.88 4.48
C ALA A 236 -20.12 23.63 3.31
N PHE A 237 -19.63 23.37 2.12
CA PHE A 237 -20.10 23.93 0.84
C PHE A 237 -20.51 22.77 -0.08
N PRO A 238 -21.79 22.32 0.00
CA PRO A 238 -22.27 21.20 -0.80
C PRO A 238 -22.38 21.58 -2.29
N HIS A 239 -22.02 20.62 -3.17
CA HIS A 239 -22.04 20.78 -4.63
C HIS A 239 -22.33 19.45 -5.35
N LYS A 240 -23.37 18.74 -4.89
CA LYS A 240 -23.76 17.44 -5.47
C LYS A 240 -24.45 17.55 -6.84
N GLU A 241 -24.98 18.70 -7.18
CA GLU A 241 -25.65 18.93 -8.47
C GLU A 241 -24.64 19.26 -9.56
N GLN A 242 -24.92 18.81 -10.79
CA GLN A 242 -24.06 19.06 -11.94
C GLN A 242 -23.92 20.58 -12.18
N GLY A 243 -22.67 21.09 -12.27
CA GLY A 243 -22.37 22.51 -12.47
C GLY A 243 -22.44 23.38 -11.20
N SER A 244 -22.73 22.81 -10.01
CA SER A 244 -22.79 23.56 -8.76
C SER A 244 -21.43 23.74 -8.09
N LYS A 245 -20.40 23.01 -8.53
CA LYS A 245 -19.06 23.01 -7.91
C LYS A 245 -18.37 24.37 -8.01
N GLU A 246 -18.36 24.98 -9.18
CA GLU A 246 -17.74 26.30 -9.39
C GLU A 246 -18.39 27.38 -8.53
N LYS A 247 -19.72 27.36 -8.40
CA LYS A 247 -20.46 28.29 -7.55
C LYS A 247 -20.12 28.09 -6.07
N ALA A 248 -20.13 26.86 -5.60
CA ALA A 248 -19.78 26.52 -4.22
C ALA A 248 -18.32 26.89 -3.89
N LEU A 249 -17.39 26.69 -4.82
CA LEU A 249 -15.99 27.09 -4.63
C LEU A 249 -15.79 28.61 -4.63
N ALA A 250 -16.56 29.35 -5.43
CA ALA A 250 -16.55 30.81 -5.40
C ALA A 250 -17.07 31.36 -4.07
N GLU A 251 -18.20 30.82 -3.57
CA GLU A 251 -18.75 31.14 -2.25
C GLU A 251 -17.77 30.78 -1.13
N MET A 252 -17.19 29.58 -1.19
CA MET A 252 -16.18 29.14 -0.23
C MET A 252 -14.99 30.10 -0.19
N LYS A 253 -14.53 30.57 -1.34
CA LYS A 253 -13.40 31.53 -1.42
C LYS A 253 -13.75 32.85 -0.75
N GLU A 254 -14.93 33.41 -1.03
CA GLU A 254 -15.38 34.63 -0.41
C GLU A 254 -15.47 34.57 1.11
N VAL A 255 -16.03 33.47 1.61
CA VAL A 255 -16.13 33.19 3.06
C VAL A 255 -14.75 32.97 3.66
N TYR A 256 -13.88 32.21 2.98
CA TYR A 256 -12.50 31.97 3.40
C TYR A 256 -11.70 33.25 3.57
N ASP A 257 -11.75 34.15 2.58
CA ASP A 257 -11.02 35.42 2.61
C ASP A 257 -11.45 36.32 3.80
N ARG A 258 -12.73 36.22 4.21
CA ARG A 258 -13.25 36.92 5.40
C ARG A 258 -12.77 36.25 6.70
N ILE A 259 -12.80 34.93 6.78
CA ILE A 259 -12.43 34.20 8.00
C ILE A 259 -10.90 34.26 8.23
N VAL A 260 -10.09 34.23 7.18
CA VAL A 260 -8.62 34.23 7.28
C VAL A 260 -8.09 35.46 7.99
N SER A 261 -8.78 36.61 7.81
CA SER A 261 -8.43 37.85 8.49
C SER A 261 -8.80 37.89 9.97
N ARG A 262 -9.79 37.08 10.38
CA ARG A 262 -10.33 36.98 11.75
C ARG A 262 -10.74 35.54 12.09
N PRO A 263 -9.83 34.61 12.23
CA PRO A 263 -10.16 33.20 12.40
C PRO A 263 -11.05 32.91 13.62
N ARG A 264 -10.85 33.64 14.72
CA ARG A 264 -11.66 33.50 15.94
C ARG A 264 -13.12 33.92 15.78
N ASP A 265 -13.43 34.70 14.77
CA ASP A 265 -14.81 35.13 14.43
C ASP A 265 -15.48 34.21 13.39
N MET A 266 -14.93 33.04 13.12
CA MET A 266 -15.41 32.08 12.11
C MET A 266 -16.92 31.84 12.22
N VAL A 267 -17.44 31.61 13.44
CA VAL A 267 -18.87 31.39 13.66
C VAL A 267 -19.69 32.60 13.22
N LYS A 268 -19.33 33.82 13.70
CA LYS A 268 -20.04 35.05 13.36
C LYS A 268 -20.00 35.38 11.85
N ILE A 269 -18.89 35.06 11.18
CA ILE A 269 -18.72 35.27 9.75
C ILE A 269 -19.57 34.30 8.96
N ALA A 270 -19.55 33.02 9.32
CA ALA A 270 -20.38 31.99 8.72
C ALA A 270 -21.88 32.30 8.85
N ASP A 271 -22.35 32.65 10.05
CA ASP A 271 -23.75 33.01 10.32
C ASP A 271 -24.22 34.18 9.44
N ARG A 272 -23.38 35.24 9.30
CA ARG A 272 -23.69 36.38 8.42
C ARG A 272 -23.75 36.01 6.93
N SER A 273 -23.14 34.90 6.56
CA SER A 273 -23.18 34.33 5.21
C SER A 273 -24.27 33.25 5.04
N GLY A 274 -25.13 33.04 6.04
CA GLY A 274 -26.19 32.04 6.03
C GLY A 274 -25.67 30.61 6.17
N LEU A 275 -24.44 30.42 6.67
CA LEU A 275 -23.76 29.14 6.78
C LEU A 275 -23.62 28.72 8.25
N ASN A 276 -23.73 27.43 8.51
CA ASN A 276 -23.57 26.87 9.86
C ASN A 276 -22.17 26.31 10.08
N VAL A 277 -21.54 26.67 11.20
CA VAL A 277 -20.32 26.03 11.67
C VAL A 277 -20.68 24.75 12.41
N LYS A 278 -20.08 23.64 11.98
CA LYS A 278 -20.19 22.33 12.63
C LYS A 278 -18.89 21.94 13.30
N GLU A 279 -18.96 20.96 14.19
CA GLU A 279 -17.80 20.43 14.90
C GLU A 279 -17.68 18.92 14.68
N THR A 280 -16.44 18.42 14.64
CA THR A 280 -16.19 16.99 14.63
C THR A 280 -16.12 16.46 16.07
N PRO A 281 -16.39 15.17 16.31
CA PRO A 281 -15.82 14.48 17.46
C PRO A 281 -14.29 14.58 17.46
N PRO A 282 -13.61 14.35 18.62
CA PRO A 282 -12.15 14.21 18.64
C PRO A 282 -11.69 13.06 17.77
N PHE A 283 -10.71 13.27 16.90
CA PHE A 283 -10.12 12.24 16.03
C PHE A 283 -8.60 12.34 15.99
N SER A 284 -7.92 11.22 15.70
CA SER A 284 -6.48 11.14 15.52
C SER A 284 -6.06 11.34 14.06
N ARG A 285 -4.77 11.51 13.81
CA ARG A 285 -4.22 11.81 12.47
C ARG A 285 -4.57 10.78 11.40
N GLU A 286 -4.63 9.52 11.79
CA GLU A 286 -4.86 8.36 10.90
C GLU A 286 -6.35 8.04 10.70
N GLU A 287 -7.23 8.64 11.52
CA GLU A 287 -8.67 8.37 11.46
C GLU A 287 -9.36 9.15 10.34
N ILE A 288 -10.39 8.55 9.76
CA ILE A 288 -11.30 9.26 8.85
C ILE A 288 -12.04 10.33 9.64
N VAL A 289 -12.03 11.55 9.14
CA VAL A 289 -12.63 12.69 9.86
C VAL A 289 -14.15 12.58 9.84
N PRO A 290 -14.81 12.44 11.00
CA PRO A 290 -16.25 12.32 11.06
C PRO A 290 -16.97 13.52 10.43
N GLY A 291 -17.96 13.26 9.57
CA GLY A 291 -18.75 14.29 8.91
C GLY A 291 -18.14 14.91 7.63
N MET A 292 -16.92 14.51 7.26
CA MET A 292 -16.23 15.02 6.05
C MET A 292 -16.04 13.97 4.96
N GLY A 293 -16.50 12.74 5.18
CA GLY A 293 -16.30 11.63 4.24
C GLY A 293 -14.82 11.28 4.07
N ASN A 294 -14.48 10.69 2.93
CA ASN A 294 -13.11 10.25 2.63
C ASN A 294 -12.31 11.35 1.90
N LEU A 295 -12.31 12.57 2.42
CA LEU A 295 -11.44 13.64 1.90
C LEU A 295 -9.98 13.31 2.18
N LYS A 296 -9.17 13.28 1.10
CA LYS A 296 -7.73 13.06 1.21
C LYS A 296 -7.08 14.17 2.05
N ASN A 297 -6.11 13.77 2.86
CA ASN A 297 -5.21 14.68 3.59
C ASN A 297 -5.83 15.60 4.65
N VAL A 298 -7.12 15.47 4.98
CA VAL A 298 -7.74 16.31 6.04
C VAL A 298 -6.97 16.16 7.34
N GLY A 299 -6.68 14.92 7.75
CA GLY A 299 -5.90 14.64 8.95
C GLY A 299 -4.53 15.33 8.91
N THR A 300 -3.75 15.11 7.85
CA THR A 300 -2.41 15.71 7.72
C THR A 300 -2.44 17.23 7.76
N ILE A 301 -3.37 17.87 7.04
CA ILE A 301 -3.51 19.33 7.02
C ILE A 301 -3.94 19.84 8.40
N SER A 302 -4.99 19.26 8.99
CA SER A 302 -5.57 19.69 10.25
C SER A 302 -4.56 19.64 11.39
N PHE A 303 -3.76 18.57 11.46
CA PHE A 303 -2.75 18.43 12.52
C PHE A 303 -1.57 19.42 12.39
N ASN A 304 -1.40 20.06 11.23
CA ASN A 304 -0.39 21.10 11.03
C ASN A 304 -0.91 22.53 11.29
N LEU A 305 -2.25 22.72 11.40
CA LEU A 305 -2.84 24.03 11.68
C LEU A 305 -2.68 24.42 13.15
N LYS A 306 -2.38 25.70 13.43
CA LYS A 306 -2.43 26.24 14.79
C LYS A 306 -3.89 26.46 15.19
N ALA A 307 -4.27 25.94 16.36
CA ALA A 307 -5.62 26.02 16.87
C ALA A 307 -6.10 27.48 17.01
N LEU A 308 -7.34 27.76 16.59
CA LEU A 308 -8.04 29.05 16.66
C LEU A 308 -7.34 30.23 15.94
N THR A 309 -6.29 29.97 15.17
CA THR A 309 -5.52 31.02 14.49
C THR A 309 -5.27 30.75 13.01
N GLU A 310 -5.30 29.47 12.60
CA GLU A 310 -5.07 29.07 11.23
C GLU A 310 -6.27 28.28 10.70
N ILE A 311 -6.61 28.55 9.43
CA ILE A 311 -7.68 27.86 8.71
C ILE A 311 -7.15 27.30 7.40
N ALA A 312 -7.80 26.26 6.90
CA ALA A 312 -7.49 25.72 5.59
C ALA A 312 -8.77 25.47 4.77
N PRO A 313 -8.76 25.76 3.46
CA PRO A 313 -9.78 25.28 2.55
C PRO A 313 -9.51 23.82 2.20
N MET A 314 -10.56 23.01 2.19
CA MET A 314 -10.53 21.61 1.79
C MET A 314 -11.44 21.43 0.58
N VAL A 315 -10.84 21.44 -0.62
CA VAL A 315 -11.57 21.24 -1.87
C VAL A 315 -11.84 19.75 -2.08
N ASP A 316 -13.08 19.44 -2.47
CA ASP A 316 -13.45 18.07 -2.84
C ASP A 316 -12.83 17.69 -4.19
N GLU A 317 -11.79 16.86 -4.12
CA GLU A 317 -11.12 16.25 -5.28
C GLU A 317 -11.62 14.83 -5.56
N ASN A 318 -12.36 14.23 -4.60
CA ASN A 318 -12.82 12.84 -4.63
C ASN A 318 -14.31 12.69 -4.96
N GLU A 319 -14.96 13.73 -5.47
CA GLU A 319 -16.38 13.74 -5.88
C GLU A 319 -17.36 13.34 -4.76
N ILE A 320 -17.02 13.65 -3.50
CA ILE A 320 -17.94 13.45 -2.36
C ILE A 320 -19.10 14.46 -2.37
N GLY A 321 -19.01 15.48 -3.21
CA GLY A 321 -20.03 16.51 -3.41
C GLY A 321 -20.05 17.59 -2.33
N THR A 322 -18.96 17.82 -1.60
CA THR A 322 -18.89 18.86 -0.57
C THR A 322 -17.45 19.29 -0.33
N SER A 323 -17.17 20.59 -0.39
CA SER A 323 -15.89 21.20 0.01
C SER A 323 -16.03 21.85 1.39
N PHE A 324 -14.92 22.14 2.07
CA PHE A 324 -14.95 22.61 3.47
C PHE A 324 -13.93 23.72 3.73
N ILE A 325 -14.23 24.59 4.68
CA ILE A 325 -13.26 25.42 5.40
C ILE A 325 -13.12 24.84 6.79
N ILE A 326 -11.91 24.54 7.21
CA ILE A 326 -11.62 23.89 8.50
C ILE A 326 -10.74 24.76 9.39
N MET A 327 -10.94 24.65 10.70
CA MET A 327 -10.11 25.25 11.74
C MET A 327 -10.02 24.26 12.93
N VAL A 328 -8.82 24.13 13.51
CA VAL A 328 -8.67 23.36 14.74
C VAL A 328 -9.22 24.14 15.91
N LYS A 329 -10.29 23.63 16.54
CA LYS A 329 -10.89 24.23 17.74
C LYS A 329 -10.10 23.85 18.99
N LYS A 330 -9.73 22.59 19.12
CA LYS A 330 -9.10 22.05 20.33
C LYS A 330 -8.08 20.99 19.95
N ARG A 331 -6.98 20.96 20.71
CA ARG A 331 -5.98 19.89 20.70
C ARG A 331 -5.99 19.18 22.03
N ASN A 332 -6.08 17.88 22.01
CA ASN A 332 -5.85 17.01 23.16
C ASN A 332 -4.48 16.36 22.94
N PRO A 333 -3.46 16.70 23.74
CA PRO A 333 -2.12 16.15 23.57
C PRO A 333 -2.11 14.63 23.79
N PRO A 334 -1.11 13.92 23.28
CA PRO A 334 -0.92 12.51 23.58
C PRO A 334 -0.86 12.29 25.08
N ARG A 335 -1.48 11.23 25.57
CA ARG A 335 -1.43 10.83 26.97
C ARG A 335 -1.36 9.33 27.12
N VAL A 336 -0.84 8.86 28.21
CA VAL A 336 -0.96 7.46 28.59
C VAL A 336 -2.34 7.27 29.22
N LYS A 337 -3.13 6.32 28.75
CA LYS A 337 -4.39 5.93 29.40
C LYS A 337 -4.10 5.41 30.80
N SER A 338 -4.98 5.70 31.76
CA SER A 338 -4.83 5.19 33.12
C SER A 338 -5.08 3.68 33.18
N VAL A 339 -4.68 3.04 34.28
CA VAL A 339 -4.94 1.60 34.50
C VAL A 339 -6.41 1.30 34.41
N GLU A 340 -7.25 2.13 35.04
CA GLU A 340 -8.71 1.98 35.08
C GLU A 340 -9.33 1.98 33.67
N GLU A 341 -8.84 2.86 32.77
CA GLU A 341 -9.31 2.96 31.40
C GLU A 341 -8.99 1.71 30.56
N VAL A 342 -7.98 0.94 30.94
CA VAL A 342 -7.51 -0.23 30.17
C VAL A 342 -7.67 -1.54 30.93
N THR A 343 -8.17 -1.51 32.16
CA THR A 343 -8.37 -2.71 33.01
C THR A 343 -9.14 -3.81 32.29
N ALA A 344 -10.26 -3.50 31.66
CA ALA A 344 -11.07 -4.50 30.95
C ALA A 344 -10.28 -5.18 29.83
N TYR A 345 -9.54 -4.42 29.04
CA TYR A 345 -8.69 -4.93 27.98
C TYR A 345 -7.54 -5.82 28.54
N ILE A 346 -6.85 -5.33 29.58
CA ILE A 346 -5.74 -6.07 30.20
C ILE A 346 -6.25 -7.39 30.81
N THR A 347 -7.40 -7.33 31.51
CA THR A 347 -8.07 -8.51 32.06
C THR A 347 -8.36 -9.55 31.00
N ASP A 348 -8.91 -9.12 29.85
CA ASP A 348 -9.21 -10.04 28.74
C ASP A 348 -7.93 -10.67 28.16
N VAL A 349 -6.86 -9.90 27.95
CA VAL A 349 -5.57 -10.40 27.45
C VAL A 349 -4.92 -11.39 28.42
N ILE A 350 -4.91 -11.09 29.73
CA ILE A 350 -4.35 -12.01 30.75
C ILE A 350 -5.20 -13.27 30.83
N LYS A 351 -6.52 -13.12 30.78
CA LYS A 351 -7.46 -14.25 30.82
C LYS A 351 -7.26 -15.19 29.64
N ASP A 352 -7.14 -14.62 28.44
CA ASP A 352 -6.85 -15.39 27.21
C ASP A 352 -5.52 -16.17 27.33
N LYS A 353 -4.45 -15.50 27.78
CA LYS A 353 -3.15 -16.13 27.97
C LYS A 353 -3.16 -17.27 28.99
N LYS A 354 -3.80 -17.05 30.14
CA LYS A 354 -3.89 -18.07 31.21
C LYS A 354 -4.77 -19.24 30.77
N SER A 355 -5.91 -18.97 30.13
CA SER A 355 -6.80 -20.00 29.58
C SER A 355 -6.08 -20.87 28.56
N LYS A 356 -5.29 -20.26 27.68
CA LYS A 356 -4.46 -20.99 26.71
C LYS A 356 -3.42 -21.87 27.38
N THR A 357 -2.81 -21.39 28.47
CA THR A 357 -1.86 -22.20 29.26
C THR A 357 -2.54 -23.40 29.94
N LEU A 358 -3.78 -23.22 30.43
CA LEU A 358 -4.56 -24.34 30.99
C LEU A 358 -4.95 -25.34 29.92
N ALA A 359 -5.41 -24.89 28.76
CA ALA A 359 -5.71 -25.75 27.62
C ALA A 359 -4.48 -26.56 27.16
N GLN A 360 -3.30 -25.93 27.17
CA GLN A 360 -2.05 -26.63 26.87
C GLN A 360 -1.76 -27.75 27.86
N LYS A 361 -1.86 -27.45 29.17
CA LYS A 361 -1.63 -28.45 30.22
C LYS A 361 -2.59 -29.63 30.11
N GLU A 362 -3.86 -29.36 29.86
CA GLU A 362 -4.88 -30.38 29.62
C GLU A 362 -4.54 -31.22 28.39
N ALA A 363 -4.20 -30.57 27.27
CA ALA A 363 -3.80 -31.28 26.06
C ALA A 363 -2.54 -32.19 26.28
N ASP A 364 -1.57 -31.68 27.06
CA ASP A 364 -0.38 -32.45 27.43
C ASP A 364 -0.70 -33.67 28.32
N GLN A 365 -1.67 -33.52 29.24
CA GLN A 365 -2.12 -34.63 30.10
C GLN A 365 -2.85 -35.70 29.29
N LEU A 366 -3.80 -35.29 28.45
CA LEU A 366 -4.53 -36.19 27.55
C LEU A 366 -3.58 -36.94 26.60
N TYR A 367 -2.59 -36.26 26.04
CA TYR A 367 -1.56 -36.88 25.20
C TYR A 367 -0.77 -37.95 25.96
N LYS A 368 -0.26 -37.63 27.16
CA LYS A 368 0.52 -38.55 27.99
C LYS A 368 -0.28 -39.79 28.37
N GLU A 369 -1.54 -39.59 28.74
CA GLU A 369 -2.43 -40.68 29.08
C GLU A 369 -2.70 -41.60 27.88
N ALA A 370 -3.07 -40.99 26.72
CA ALA A 370 -3.28 -41.75 25.50
C ALA A 370 -2.04 -42.55 25.10
N GLN A 371 -0.83 -42.01 25.28
CA GLN A 371 0.41 -42.72 25.03
C GLN A 371 0.64 -43.90 25.99
N SER A 372 0.39 -43.70 27.30
CA SER A 372 0.60 -44.74 28.32
C SER A 372 -0.38 -45.89 28.20
N GLU A 373 -1.62 -45.60 27.87
CA GLU A 373 -2.70 -46.57 27.71
C GLU A 373 -2.85 -47.08 26.26
N LYS A 374 -2.02 -46.62 25.32
CA LYS A 374 -2.07 -46.93 23.89
C LYS A 374 -3.45 -46.72 23.28
N MET A 375 -4.10 -45.60 23.65
CA MET A 375 -5.43 -45.25 23.19
C MET A 375 -5.36 -44.59 21.83
N SER A 376 -6.35 -44.86 20.96
CA SER A 376 -6.61 -44.05 19.77
C SER A 376 -7.26 -42.72 20.15
N LEU A 377 -7.22 -41.74 19.24
CA LEU A 377 -7.88 -40.47 19.48
C LEU A 377 -9.40 -40.62 19.65
N ALA A 378 -10.02 -41.59 18.97
CA ALA A 378 -11.44 -41.90 19.13
C ALA A 378 -11.74 -42.42 20.55
N ALA A 379 -10.95 -43.34 21.06
CA ALA A 379 -11.13 -43.86 22.44
C ALA A 379 -10.88 -42.79 23.49
N LEU A 380 -9.90 -41.89 23.28
CA LEU A 380 -9.66 -40.75 24.14
C LEU A 380 -10.84 -39.77 24.12
N SER A 381 -11.41 -39.48 22.94
CA SER A 381 -12.55 -38.58 22.81
C SER A 381 -13.80 -39.12 23.53
N GLU A 382 -14.05 -40.43 23.44
CA GLU A 382 -15.16 -41.08 24.15
C GLU A 382 -14.97 -41.04 25.67
N LYS A 383 -13.75 -41.37 26.16
CA LYS A 383 -13.42 -41.38 27.61
C LYS A 383 -13.62 -40.02 28.29
N TYR A 384 -13.31 -38.92 27.59
CA TYR A 384 -13.35 -37.54 28.12
C TYR A 384 -14.49 -36.69 27.57
N ASP A 385 -15.45 -37.31 26.89
CA ASP A 385 -16.59 -36.59 26.25
C ASP A 385 -16.14 -35.41 25.38
N LEU A 386 -15.08 -35.64 24.59
CA LEU A 386 -14.52 -34.61 23.70
C LEU A 386 -15.10 -34.76 22.30
N LYS A 387 -15.33 -33.63 21.62
CA LYS A 387 -15.84 -33.67 20.25
C LYS A 387 -14.74 -34.13 19.28
N LEU A 388 -14.89 -35.35 18.76
CA LEU A 388 -14.05 -35.85 17.66
C LEU A 388 -14.45 -35.17 16.36
N GLY A 389 -13.50 -34.47 15.75
CA GLY A 389 -13.61 -33.91 14.41
C GLY A 389 -12.88 -34.81 13.38
N HIS A 390 -13.29 -34.69 12.14
CA HIS A 390 -12.70 -35.43 11.02
C HIS A 390 -12.60 -34.51 9.80
N THR A 391 -11.49 -34.60 9.00
CA THR A 391 -11.36 -33.87 7.75
C THR A 391 -11.46 -34.83 6.58
N GLU A 392 -11.93 -34.32 5.44
CA GLU A 392 -11.65 -34.93 4.13
C GLU A 392 -10.15 -34.83 3.82
N PHE A 393 -9.73 -35.29 2.64
CA PHE A 393 -8.37 -35.05 2.13
C PHE A 393 -8.13 -33.58 1.88
N ILE A 394 -7.44 -32.91 2.78
CA ILE A 394 -7.10 -31.50 2.71
C ILE A 394 -5.59 -31.24 2.62
N SER A 395 -5.22 -30.16 1.98
CA SER A 395 -3.83 -29.68 1.89
C SER A 395 -3.46 -28.76 3.06
N ARG A 396 -2.20 -28.37 3.13
CA ARG A 396 -1.71 -27.41 4.13
C ARG A 396 -2.32 -26.01 3.99
N PHE A 397 -2.84 -25.67 2.81
CA PHE A 397 -3.40 -24.33 2.51
C PHE A 397 -4.94 -24.28 2.57
N ASP A 398 -5.57 -25.42 2.92
CA ASP A 398 -7.01 -25.46 3.11
C ASP A 398 -7.41 -24.88 4.47
N TYR A 399 -8.70 -24.78 4.70
CA TYR A 399 -9.30 -24.27 5.93
C TYR A 399 -10.07 -25.39 6.62
N ILE A 400 -9.91 -25.52 7.94
CA ILE A 400 -10.66 -26.47 8.76
C ILE A 400 -11.67 -25.69 9.59
N ASP A 401 -12.95 -26.01 9.45
CA ASP A 401 -14.00 -25.32 10.21
C ASP A 401 -13.77 -25.46 11.73
N GLY A 402 -13.90 -24.33 12.42
CA GLY A 402 -13.65 -24.27 13.87
C GLY A 402 -12.17 -24.21 14.29
N ILE A 403 -11.20 -24.51 13.41
CA ILE A 403 -9.75 -24.45 13.69
C ILE A 403 -9.10 -23.24 13.03
N GLY A 404 -9.40 -23.00 11.76
CA GLY A 404 -8.75 -22.00 10.92
C GLY A 404 -7.90 -22.62 9.83
N GLU A 405 -6.75 -21.99 9.53
CA GLU A 405 -5.81 -22.49 8.51
C GLU A 405 -5.27 -23.88 8.88
N ALA A 406 -5.33 -24.82 7.93
CA ALA A 406 -4.94 -26.22 8.13
C ALA A 406 -3.42 -26.42 8.26
N TYR A 407 -2.60 -25.39 8.02
CA TYR A 407 -1.15 -25.53 7.89
C TYR A 407 -0.50 -26.27 9.07
N SER A 408 -0.80 -25.86 10.31
CA SER A 408 -0.22 -26.50 11.50
C SER A 408 -0.67 -27.95 11.65
N ILE A 409 -1.96 -28.22 11.46
CA ILE A 409 -2.55 -29.56 11.58
C ILE A 409 -1.93 -30.50 10.53
N ILE A 410 -2.01 -30.14 9.26
CA ILE A 410 -1.58 -31.01 8.16
C ILE A 410 -0.06 -31.15 8.12
N SER A 411 0.70 -30.11 8.46
CA SER A 411 2.16 -30.24 8.54
C SER A 411 2.60 -31.16 9.67
N ASN A 412 1.93 -31.16 10.81
CA ASN A 412 2.18 -32.12 11.89
C ASN A 412 1.73 -33.54 11.49
N ALA A 413 0.58 -33.73 10.83
CA ALA A 413 0.11 -35.00 10.34
C ALA A 413 1.16 -35.70 9.45
N PHE A 414 1.83 -34.98 8.56
CA PHE A 414 2.89 -35.50 7.69
C PHE A 414 4.19 -35.86 8.43
N SER A 415 4.35 -35.49 9.70
CA SER A 415 5.48 -35.94 10.56
C SER A 415 5.19 -37.22 11.33
N LEU A 416 3.98 -37.75 11.24
CA LEU A 416 3.46 -38.90 11.97
C LEU A 416 3.19 -40.05 11.02
N LYS A 417 3.12 -41.26 11.60
CA LYS A 417 2.59 -42.42 10.90
C LYS A 417 1.05 -42.43 10.97
N LYS A 418 0.42 -43.17 10.04
CA LYS A 418 -1.02 -43.43 10.12
C LYS A 418 -1.39 -44.03 11.48
N GLY A 419 -2.40 -43.44 12.14
CA GLY A 419 -2.87 -43.86 13.45
C GLY A 419 -1.99 -43.45 14.64
N GLU A 420 -0.93 -42.67 14.40
CA GLU A 420 -0.06 -42.12 15.45
C GLU A 420 -0.65 -40.81 16.01
N LEU A 421 -0.78 -40.70 17.32
CA LEU A 421 -1.29 -39.50 17.97
C LEU A 421 -0.21 -38.44 18.06
N SER A 422 -0.54 -37.21 17.67
CA SER A 422 0.35 -36.07 17.77
C SER A 422 0.57 -35.61 19.21
N LYS A 423 1.69 -34.94 19.46
CA LYS A 423 1.77 -33.98 20.57
C LYS A 423 0.73 -32.83 20.37
N PRO A 424 0.38 -32.11 21.44
CA PRO A 424 -0.51 -30.97 21.30
C PRO A 424 -0.02 -29.95 20.24
N VAL A 425 -0.86 -29.69 19.26
CA VAL A 425 -0.62 -28.72 18.18
C VAL A 425 -1.37 -27.44 18.49
N GLU A 426 -0.66 -26.32 18.53
CA GLU A 426 -1.28 -25.04 18.75
C GLU A 426 -2.20 -24.64 17.58
N VAL A 427 -3.44 -24.23 17.89
CA VAL A 427 -4.45 -23.76 16.95
C VAL A 427 -5.11 -22.48 17.49
N ARG A 428 -5.88 -21.77 16.66
CA ARG A 428 -6.48 -20.49 17.05
C ARG A 428 -7.34 -20.58 18.30
N LYS A 429 -8.07 -21.69 18.49
CA LYS A 429 -8.96 -21.93 19.65
C LYS A 429 -8.26 -22.52 20.87
N GLY A 430 -6.99 -22.86 20.80
CA GLY A 430 -6.25 -23.51 21.89
C GLY A 430 -5.26 -24.53 21.40
N TYR A 431 -5.50 -25.82 21.66
CA TYR A 431 -4.63 -26.92 21.23
C TYR A 431 -5.44 -28.04 20.60
N ALA A 432 -4.87 -28.70 19.60
CA ALA A 432 -5.47 -29.88 18.98
C ALA A 432 -4.56 -31.11 19.21
N LEU A 433 -5.17 -32.26 19.46
CA LEU A 433 -4.55 -33.55 19.27
C LEU A 433 -5.05 -34.10 17.93
N ILE A 434 -4.16 -34.63 17.11
CA ILE A 434 -4.48 -35.13 15.78
C ILE A 434 -3.98 -36.56 15.58
N GLU A 435 -4.71 -37.32 14.77
CA GLU A 435 -4.37 -38.67 14.37
C GLU A 435 -4.57 -38.81 12.86
N PRO A 436 -3.49 -38.98 12.05
CA PRO A 436 -3.64 -39.16 10.61
C PRO A 436 -4.36 -40.47 10.27
N VAL A 437 -5.38 -40.36 9.42
CA VAL A 437 -6.18 -41.51 8.92
C VAL A 437 -5.62 -42.00 7.60
N ALA A 438 -5.31 -41.10 6.69
CA ALA A 438 -4.77 -41.42 5.38
C ALA A 438 -3.94 -40.28 4.80
N PHE A 439 -3.04 -40.65 3.89
CA PHE A 439 -2.21 -39.66 3.15
C PHE A 439 -2.39 -39.87 1.64
N ARG A 440 -2.43 -38.73 0.94
CA ARG A 440 -2.32 -38.68 -0.52
C ARG A 440 -1.04 -37.94 -0.85
N LEU A 441 0.00 -38.71 -1.16
CA LEU A 441 1.31 -38.20 -1.54
C LEU A 441 1.29 -37.71 -2.98
N ILE A 442 2.32 -36.94 -3.37
CA ILE A 442 2.54 -36.55 -4.76
C ILE A 442 2.78 -37.78 -5.65
N GLU A 443 2.33 -37.70 -6.90
CA GLU A 443 2.66 -38.64 -7.94
C GLU A 443 4.01 -38.29 -8.55
N GLU A 444 5.03 -39.14 -8.40
CA GLU A 444 6.39 -38.87 -8.89
C GLU A 444 6.43 -38.55 -10.38
N LYS A 445 5.65 -39.28 -11.19
CA LYS A 445 5.58 -39.04 -12.63
C LYS A 445 5.08 -37.64 -12.95
N LYS A 446 4.02 -37.21 -12.29
CA LYS A 446 3.43 -35.90 -12.47
C LYS A 446 4.39 -34.80 -11.99
N PHE A 447 5.07 -35.01 -10.85
CA PHE A 447 6.08 -34.08 -10.38
C PHE A 447 7.20 -33.90 -11.41
N GLU A 448 7.74 -34.99 -11.99
CA GLU A 448 8.79 -34.90 -13.02
C GLU A 448 8.32 -34.19 -14.28
N GLU A 449 7.05 -34.37 -14.69
CA GLU A 449 6.46 -33.67 -15.85
C GLU A 449 6.29 -32.16 -15.60
N GLU A 450 5.93 -31.73 -14.37
CA GLU A 450 5.61 -30.35 -14.03
C GLU A 450 6.78 -29.58 -13.40
N LYS A 451 7.85 -30.26 -12.98
CA LYS A 451 8.91 -29.67 -12.13
C LYS A 451 9.56 -28.40 -12.69
N ASP A 452 9.80 -28.33 -14.00
CA ASP A 452 10.46 -27.18 -14.60
C ASP A 452 9.53 -25.96 -14.65
N ALA A 453 8.26 -26.16 -15.01
CA ALA A 453 7.28 -25.09 -14.98
C ALA A 453 7.05 -24.59 -13.53
N TYR A 454 6.98 -25.54 -12.59
CA TYR A 454 6.81 -25.22 -11.17
C TYR A 454 8.05 -24.54 -10.58
N ARG A 455 9.27 -24.98 -10.97
CA ARG A 455 10.53 -24.30 -10.62
C ARG A 455 10.53 -22.85 -11.06
N ASN A 456 10.13 -22.58 -12.31
CA ASN A 456 10.05 -21.21 -12.83
C ASN A 456 9.05 -20.36 -12.04
N LYS A 457 7.90 -20.91 -11.67
CA LYS A 457 6.89 -20.25 -10.80
C LYS A 457 7.50 -19.85 -9.45
N ILE A 458 8.17 -20.79 -8.77
CA ILE A 458 8.79 -20.53 -7.46
C ILE A 458 9.96 -19.57 -7.57
N LEU A 459 10.81 -19.73 -8.59
CA LEU A 459 11.94 -18.84 -8.84
C LEU A 459 11.48 -17.39 -9.07
N ALA A 460 10.45 -17.19 -9.87
CA ALA A 460 9.86 -15.86 -10.10
C ALA A 460 9.35 -15.24 -8.80
N ALA A 461 8.62 -16.01 -7.97
CA ALA A 461 8.14 -15.54 -6.67
C ALA A 461 9.29 -15.19 -5.70
N LYS A 462 10.34 -16.02 -5.64
CA LYS A 462 11.54 -15.75 -4.83
C LYS A 462 12.30 -14.51 -5.30
N LYS A 463 12.45 -14.33 -6.61
CA LYS A 463 13.09 -13.13 -7.20
C LYS A 463 12.28 -11.87 -6.86
N MET A 464 10.97 -11.92 -7.00
CA MET A 464 10.09 -10.81 -6.62
C MET A 464 10.23 -10.46 -5.13
N LYS A 465 10.23 -11.46 -4.24
CA LYS A 465 10.42 -11.27 -2.80
C LYS A 465 11.80 -10.69 -2.46
N ALA A 466 12.85 -11.13 -3.14
CA ALA A 466 14.20 -10.61 -2.95
C ALA A 466 14.28 -9.12 -3.35
N LEU A 467 13.70 -8.74 -4.49
CA LEU A 467 13.60 -7.35 -4.92
C LEU A 467 12.78 -6.51 -3.94
N GLN A 468 11.63 -7.02 -3.50
CA GLN A 468 10.79 -6.33 -2.52
C GLN A 468 11.52 -6.12 -1.18
N ASN A 469 12.24 -7.14 -0.68
CA ASN A 469 13.04 -7.01 0.54
C ASN A 469 14.15 -5.95 0.38
N TRP A 470 14.78 -5.90 -0.79
CA TRP A 470 15.78 -4.88 -1.10
C TRP A 470 15.16 -3.48 -1.09
N LEU A 471 13.97 -3.31 -1.72
CA LEU A 471 13.23 -2.03 -1.72
C LEU A 471 12.80 -1.61 -0.32
N ILE A 472 12.32 -2.53 0.53
CA ILE A 472 11.95 -2.25 1.93
C ILE A 472 13.17 -1.76 2.70
N LYS A 473 14.32 -2.45 2.57
CA LYS A 473 15.57 -2.05 3.22
C LYS A 473 16.03 -0.66 2.75
N SER A 474 16.04 -0.43 1.45
CA SER A 474 16.41 0.89 0.89
C SER A 474 15.42 1.98 1.26
N GLY A 475 14.12 1.64 1.36
CA GLY A 475 13.06 2.55 1.78
C GLY A 475 13.17 2.97 3.25
N SER A 476 13.67 2.09 4.15
CA SER A 476 13.90 2.45 5.56
C SER A 476 15.01 3.50 5.73
N GLU A 477 15.92 3.62 4.76
CA GLU A 477 16.98 4.63 4.70
C GLU A 477 16.57 5.88 3.91
N ALA A 478 15.37 5.87 3.32
CA ALA A 478 14.82 6.96 2.52
C ALA A 478 13.78 7.75 3.33
N THR A 479 13.69 9.05 3.06
CA THR A 479 12.66 9.91 3.67
C THR A 479 11.93 10.68 2.59
N LEU A 480 10.60 10.66 2.63
CA LEU A 480 9.73 11.51 1.81
C LEU A 480 9.37 12.78 2.57
N ASN A 481 9.50 13.92 1.92
CA ASN A 481 9.12 15.24 2.46
C ASN A 481 7.77 15.72 1.92
N VAL A 482 7.25 15.05 0.90
CA VAL A 482 6.01 15.36 0.21
C VAL A 482 5.18 14.10 0.06
N ASP A 483 3.88 14.27 0.04
CA ASP A 483 2.97 13.21 -0.36
C ASP A 483 3.12 13.01 -1.88
N LEU A 484 3.50 11.79 -2.31
CA LEU A 484 3.70 11.47 -3.72
C LEU A 484 2.42 11.63 -4.55
N ASP A 485 1.26 11.54 -3.91
CA ASP A 485 -0.04 11.69 -4.57
C ASP A 485 -0.33 13.15 -4.95
N ARG A 486 0.49 14.10 -4.47
CA ARG A 486 0.36 15.54 -4.75
C ARG A 486 1.35 16.07 -5.79
N LEU A 487 2.18 15.21 -6.34
CA LEU A 487 3.14 15.53 -7.39
C LEU A 487 2.60 15.15 -8.77
#